data_9ae212ecb5cbded71b48efb4c8ec0fe9
#
_entry.id   9ae212ecb5cbded71b48efb4c8ec0fe9
#
_cell.length_a   1.000
_cell.length_b   1.000
_cell.length_c   1.000
_cell.angle_alpha   90.00
_cell.angle_beta   90.00
_cell.angle_gamma   90.00
#
_symmetry.space_group_name_H-M   'P 1'
#
loop_
_entity.id
_entity.type
_entity.pdbx_description
1 polymer ?
#
loop_
_entity_poly.entity_id
_entity_poly.type
_entity_poly.pdbx_seq_one_letter_code
_entity_poly.pdbx_strand_id
1 'polypeptide(L)' 'PNYWGTMPMAVFTFLEKFDFSGKTILPLCTNEGSGMGGSERDIKKACPGADVKKGLSITGSQAAESRVNVEMWLSANGLL' A
#
# COMPACT_ATOMS: atom_id res chain seq x y z
N PRO A 1 -2.74 4.37 -7.13
CA PRO A 1 -1.99 5.58 -7.46
C PRO A 1 -2.10 6.63 -6.37
N ASN A 2 -1.11 7.52 -6.31
CA ASN A 2 -1.09 8.62 -5.36
C ASN A 2 -1.47 9.93 -6.07
N TYR A 3 -2.27 10.74 -5.36
CA TYR A 3 -2.56 12.12 -5.78
C TYR A 3 -2.09 13.07 -4.69
N TRP A 4 -1.32 14.09 -5.07
CA TRP A 4 -0.81 15.10 -4.12
C TRP A 4 -0.09 14.47 -2.92
N GLY A 5 0.66 13.40 -3.18
CA GLY A 5 1.47 12.71 -2.18
C GLY A 5 0.74 11.69 -1.33
N THR A 6 -0.52 11.39 -1.61
CA THR A 6 -1.28 10.38 -0.87
C THR A 6 -2.32 9.70 -1.75
N MET A 7 -3.17 8.88 -1.14
CA MET A 7 -4.24 8.15 -1.82
C MET A 7 -5.36 9.08 -2.28
N PRO A 8 -6.11 8.69 -3.34
CA PRO A 8 -7.35 9.39 -3.69
C PRO A 8 -8.38 9.33 -2.55
N MET A 9 -9.23 10.35 -2.46
CA MET A 9 -10.27 10.41 -1.42
C MET A 9 -11.23 9.22 -1.45
N ALA A 10 -11.51 8.68 -2.63
CA ALA A 10 -12.36 7.50 -2.74
C ALA A 10 -11.80 6.30 -1.97
N VAL A 11 -10.47 6.16 -1.92
CA VAL A 11 -9.81 5.09 -1.16
C VAL A 11 -9.97 5.34 0.34
N PHE A 12 -9.81 6.57 0.80
CA PHE A 12 -10.05 6.91 2.22
C PHE A 12 -11.49 6.58 2.61
N THR A 13 -12.46 6.97 1.80
CA THR A 13 -13.87 6.70 2.06
C THR A 13 -14.13 5.20 2.17
N PHE A 14 -13.56 4.41 1.27
CA PHE A 14 -13.68 2.95 1.32
C PHE A 14 -13.10 2.38 2.61
N LEU A 15 -11.89 2.80 2.99
CA LEU A 15 -11.20 2.27 4.17
C LEU A 15 -11.95 2.62 5.46
N GLU A 16 -12.52 3.81 5.55
CA GLU A 16 -13.26 4.25 6.73
C GLU A 16 -14.59 3.53 6.88
N LYS A 17 -15.11 2.95 5.80
CA LYS A 17 -16.42 2.30 5.78
C LYS A 17 -16.43 0.92 6.42
N PHE A 18 -15.28 0.26 6.51
CA PHE A 18 -15.16 -1.11 7.00
C PHE A 18 -14.23 -1.19 8.19
N ASP A 19 -14.45 -2.19 9.03
CA ASP A 19 -13.59 -2.47 10.17
C ASP A 19 -12.48 -3.44 9.75
N PHE A 20 -11.25 -2.95 9.72
CA PHE A 20 -10.07 -3.76 9.37
C PHE A 20 -9.28 -4.20 10.60
N SER A 21 -9.83 -4.06 11.81
CA SER A 21 -9.16 -4.48 13.05
C SER A 21 -8.76 -5.94 12.97
N GLY A 22 -7.53 -6.25 13.35
CA GLY A 22 -6.99 -7.60 13.29
C GLY A 22 -6.57 -8.08 11.90
N LYS A 23 -6.77 -7.26 10.88
CA LYS A 23 -6.35 -7.59 9.51
C LYS A 23 -4.95 -7.08 9.23
N THR A 24 -4.25 -7.78 8.36
CA THR A 24 -2.94 -7.34 7.85
C THR A 24 -3.14 -6.63 6.52
N ILE A 25 -2.60 -5.42 6.41
CA ILE A 25 -2.68 -4.63 5.19
C ILE A 25 -1.28 -4.46 4.62
N LEU A 26 -1.10 -4.86 3.35
CA LEU A 26 0.16 -4.70 2.62
C LEU A 26 -0.06 -3.71 1.47
N PRO A 27 0.32 -2.46 1.64
CA PRO A 27 0.13 -1.46 0.58
C PRO A 27 1.06 -1.71 -0.62
N LEU A 28 0.51 -1.62 -1.81
CA LEU A 28 1.26 -1.69 -3.06
C LEU A 28 0.91 -0.47 -3.89
N CYS A 29 1.92 0.25 -4.35
CA CYS A 29 1.72 1.47 -5.11
C CYS A 29 2.60 1.50 -6.35
N THR A 30 2.03 1.89 -7.49
CA THR A 30 2.81 2.22 -8.68
C THR A 30 3.00 3.72 -8.76
N ASN A 31 4.15 4.16 -9.26
CA ASN A 31 4.50 5.58 -9.36
C ASN A 31 5.58 5.79 -10.43
N GLU A 32 5.91 7.05 -10.70
CA GLU A 32 7.00 7.42 -11.60
C GLU A 32 8.06 8.23 -10.84
N GLY A 33 8.39 7.81 -9.60
CA GLY A 33 9.46 8.38 -8.80
C GLY A 33 9.03 8.96 -7.47
N SER A 34 7.73 9.09 -7.21
CA SER A 34 7.23 9.68 -5.96
C SER A 34 7.17 8.68 -4.79
N GLY A 35 7.31 7.38 -5.07
CA GLY A 35 7.23 6.35 -4.02
C GLY A 35 5.84 6.21 -3.44
N MET A 36 5.77 5.80 -2.18
CA MET A 36 4.49 5.62 -1.48
C MET A 36 3.84 6.93 -1.06
N GLY A 37 4.59 8.03 -1.03
CA GLY A 37 4.08 9.28 -0.50
C GLY A 37 3.65 9.11 0.96
N GLY A 38 2.52 9.69 1.35
CA GLY A 38 1.95 9.53 2.68
C GLY A 38 0.98 8.37 2.83
N SER A 39 0.89 7.49 1.83
CA SER A 39 -0.15 6.44 1.80
C SER A 39 -0.10 5.48 2.97
N GLU A 40 1.09 5.00 3.37
CA GLU A 40 1.21 4.09 4.51
C GLU A 40 0.69 4.73 5.79
N ARG A 41 1.11 5.97 6.06
CA ARG A 41 0.68 6.72 7.24
C ARG A 41 -0.83 6.92 7.24
N ASP A 42 -1.38 7.28 6.09
CA ASP A 42 -2.80 7.57 5.96
C ASP A 42 -3.65 6.32 6.07
N ILE A 43 -3.16 5.19 5.56
CA ILE A 43 -3.84 3.89 5.75
C ILE A 43 -3.87 3.52 7.23
N LYS A 44 -2.78 3.73 7.95
CA LYS A 44 -2.74 3.46 9.40
C LYS A 44 -3.77 4.29 10.16
N LYS A 45 -3.95 5.55 9.77
CA LYS A 45 -4.95 6.42 10.39
C LYS A 45 -6.37 6.01 10.05
N ALA A 46 -6.62 5.60 8.80
CA ALA A 46 -7.96 5.22 8.34
C ALA A 46 -8.37 3.84 8.86
N CYS A 47 -7.43 2.99 9.20
CA CYS A 47 -7.68 1.61 9.63
C CYS A 47 -7.06 1.35 11.00
N PRO A 48 -7.58 1.98 12.07
CA PRO A 48 -7.05 1.74 13.42
C PRO A 48 -7.26 0.28 13.81
N GLY A 49 -6.25 -0.31 14.44
CA GLY A 49 -6.30 -1.72 14.84
C GLY A 49 -5.85 -2.70 13.77
N ALA A 50 -5.66 -2.26 12.52
CA ALA A 50 -5.08 -3.10 11.48
C ALA A 50 -3.56 -3.11 11.58
N ASP A 51 -2.94 -4.21 11.16
CA ASP A 51 -1.48 -4.32 11.08
C ASP A 51 -1.05 -3.90 9.67
N VAL A 52 -0.66 -2.64 9.54
CA VAL A 52 -0.22 -2.07 8.26
C VAL A 52 1.27 -2.26 8.13
N LYS A 53 1.67 -3.14 7.21
CA LYS A 53 3.07 -3.44 6.96
C LYS A 53 3.70 -2.39 6.04
N LYS A 54 5.03 -2.42 5.95
CA LYS A 54 5.75 -1.57 5.01
C LYS A 54 5.31 -1.91 3.58
N GLY A 55 4.93 -0.90 2.83
CA GLY A 55 4.45 -1.09 1.46
C GLY A 55 5.55 -1.33 0.45
N LEU A 56 5.15 -1.73 -0.75
CA LEU A 56 6.03 -1.87 -1.89
C LEU A 56 5.69 -0.79 -2.91
N SER A 57 6.70 -0.02 -3.30
CA SER A 57 6.57 1.00 -4.34
C SER A 57 7.21 0.47 -5.63
N ILE A 58 6.47 0.52 -6.73
CA ILE A 58 6.93 0.07 -8.04
C ILE A 58 6.87 1.24 -9.00
N THR A 59 8.00 1.54 -9.67
CA THR A 59 8.01 2.52 -10.74
C THR A 59 7.20 1.98 -11.91
N GLY A 60 6.25 2.76 -12.42
CA GLY A 60 5.34 2.32 -13.46
C GLY A 60 6.02 1.78 -14.70
N SER A 61 7.14 2.41 -15.13
CA SER A 61 7.92 1.95 -16.27
C SER A 61 8.57 0.59 -16.05
N GLN A 62 8.67 0.11 -14.81
CA GLN A 62 9.27 -1.17 -14.45
C GLN A 62 8.23 -2.19 -13.96
N ALA A 63 6.96 -1.87 -14.06
CA ALA A 63 5.90 -2.71 -13.51
C ALA A 63 5.90 -4.13 -14.11
N ALA A 64 6.17 -4.25 -15.41
CA ALA A 64 6.19 -5.55 -16.09
C ALA A 64 7.33 -6.45 -15.61
N GLU A 65 8.38 -5.89 -15.00
CA GLU A 65 9.57 -6.62 -14.55
C GLU A 65 9.60 -6.78 -13.04
N SER A 66 8.51 -6.44 -12.35
CA SER A 66 8.47 -6.36 -10.90
C SER A 66 8.07 -7.67 -10.20
N ARG A 67 7.81 -8.74 -10.95
CA ARG A 67 7.32 -10.00 -10.38
C ARG A 67 8.19 -10.51 -9.22
N VAL A 68 9.50 -10.53 -9.41
CA VAL A 68 10.43 -11.03 -8.38
C VAL A 68 10.37 -10.14 -7.14
N ASN A 69 10.30 -8.82 -7.32
CA ASN A 69 10.21 -7.89 -6.21
C ASN A 69 8.92 -8.09 -5.42
N VAL A 70 7.81 -8.31 -6.09
CA VAL A 70 6.52 -8.58 -5.45
C VAL A 70 6.58 -9.89 -4.68
N GLU A 71 7.12 -10.94 -5.27
CA GLU A 71 7.25 -12.25 -4.62
C GLU A 71 8.12 -12.16 -3.37
N MET A 72 9.26 -11.47 -3.44
CA MET A 72 10.14 -11.28 -2.29
C MET A 72 9.45 -10.51 -1.17
N TRP A 73 8.70 -9.47 -1.52
CA TRP A 73 7.96 -8.66 -0.56
C TRP A 73 6.87 -9.48 0.14
N LEU A 74 6.10 -10.26 -0.61
CA LEU A 74 5.08 -11.13 -0.04
C LEU A 74 5.70 -12.19 0.87
N SER A 75 6.80 -12.80 0.44
CA SER A 75 7.53 -13.79 1.23
C SER A 75 8.04 -13.19 2.53
N ALA A 76 8.61 -12.00 2.49
CA ALA A 76 9.12 -11.30 3.66
C ALA A 76 8.01 -11.00 4.69
N ASN A 77 6.76 -10.91 4.23
CA ASN A 77 5.59 -10.67 5.07
C ASN A 77 4.80 -11.94 5.40
N GLY A 78 5.36 -13.12 5.09
CA GLY A 78 4.75 -14.39 5.46
C GLY A 78 3.59 -14.85 4.59
N LEU A 79 3.44 -14.31 3.39
CA LEU A 79 2.32 -14.63 2.50
C LEU A 79 2.67 -15.59 1.37
N LEU A 80 3.91 -16.00 1.25
CA LEU A 80 4.35 -17.02 0.30
C LEU A 80 5.24 -18.04 1.02
#